data_e44df0f72ed1953bd0b8ed3466b9d5ea
#
_entry.id   e44df0f72ed1953bd0b8ed3466b9d5ea
#
_cell.length_a   1.000
_cell.length_b   1.000
_cell.length_c   1.000
_cell.angle_alpha   90.00
_cell.angle_beta   90.00
_cell.angle_gamma   90.00
#
_symmetry.space_group_name_H-M   'P 1'
#
loop_
_entity.id
_entity.type
_entity.pdbx_description
1 polymer ?
#
loop_
_entity_poly.entity_id
_entity_poly.type
_entity_poly.pdbx_seq_one_letter_code
_entity_poly.pdbx_strand_id
1 'polypeptide(L)'
;MKALIVPQPIANDVMLGQQALIAFPYAPDEGVTEFLMVSGKEPLPDEYSLGLAMGYQLGIVTINQVSKLRDVPGFYEWEVAPKMLVAPKAMDIAPDTFVDVAPTDYEELELETIGLFAWIAEPHADFSEALQAHADALIAIGSKQMPAKYREILARTGSWQEVDAAWEDDQFEHRNHHMLEHGIPEINFGHTHAHDDVPTFKLKSKHDSE
;
A
#
# COMPACT_ATOMS: atom_id res chain seq x y z
N MET A 1 13.91 -19.27 6.80
CA MET A 1 13.78 -17.80 6.84
C MET A 1 12.53 -17.45 7.62
N LYS A 2 12.50 -16.32 8.30
CA LYS A 2 11.29 -15.81 8.94
C LYS A 2 10.44 -15.05 7.91
N ALA A 3 9.12 -15.19 7.99
CA ALA A 3 8.16 -14.40 7.21
C ALA A 3 7.30 -13.55 8.15
N LEU A 4 6.90 -12.37 7.71
CA LEU A 4 6.07 -11.44 8.48
C LEU A 4 5.05 -10.76 7.58
N ILE A 5 3.82 -10.63 8.07
CA ILE A 5 2.78 -9.84 7.39
C ILE A 5 3.01 -8.34 7.64
N VAL A 6 2.99 -7.60 6.54
CA VAL A 6 2.95 -6.13 6.54
C VAL A 6 1.69 -5.70 5.77
N PRO A 7 0.84 -4.84 6.33
CA PRO A 7 -0.39 -4.44 5.66
C PRO A 7 -0.11 -3.62 4.39
N GLN A 8 -1.02 -3.68 3.41
CA GLN A 8 -1.01 -2.77 2.26
C GLN A 8 -1.63 -1.42 2.65
N PRO A 9 -1.14 -0.28 2.12
CA PRO A 9 -0.11 -0.16 1.06
C PRO A 9 1.35 -0.21 1.56
N ILE A 10 1.59 -0.20 2.87
CA ILE A 10 2.94 -0.14 3.47
C ILE A 10 3.89 -1.19 2.88
N ALA A 11 3.41 -2.44 2.72
CA ALA A 11 4.24 -3.51 2.17
C ALA A 11 4.74 -3.19 0.75
N ASN A 12 3.87 -2.63 -0.09
CA ASN A 12 4.23 -2.20 -1.44
C ASN A 12 5.22 -1.03 -1.42
N ASP A 13 4.97 -0.03 -0.58
CA ASP A 13 5.80 1.18 -0.49
C ASP A 13 7.21 0.87 0.01
N VAL A 14 7.34 -0.10 0.93
CA VAL A 14 8.66 -0.61 1.33
C VAL A 14 9.35 -1.31 0.17
N MET A 15 8.67 -2.19 -0.56
CA MET A 15 9.27 -2.89 -1.70
C MET A 15 9.66 -1.96 -2.83
N LEU A 16 8.97 -0.82 -2.98
CA LEU A 16 9.31 0.24 -3.93
C LEU A 16 10.39 1.21 -3.39
N GLY A 17 10.80 1.07 -2.13
CA GLY A 17 11.75 1.99 -1.48
C GLY A 17 11.16 3.38 -1.17
N GLN A 18 9.84 3.54 -1.24
CA GLN A 18 9.13 4.77 -0.92
C GLN A 18 8.95 4.96 0.59
N GLN A 19 8.93 3.86 1.33
CA GLN A 19 8.87 3.87 2.79
C GLN A 19 10.01 3.03 3.37
N ALA A 20 10.79 3.64 4.27
CA ALA A 20 11.90 2.98 4.94
C ALA A 20 11.62 2.68 6.43
N LEU A 21 10.53 3.18 6.99
CA LEU A 21 10.19 3.05 8.41
C LEU A 21 8.84 2.37 8.57
N ILE A 22 8.79 1.33 9.39
CA ILE A 22 7.54 0.62 9.74
C ILE A 22 7.39 0.58 11.25
N ALA A 23 6.20 0.90 11.76
CA ALA A 23 5.89 0.84 13.19
C ALA A 23 5.24 -0.50 13.54
N PHE A 24 5.80 -1.20 14.55
CA PHE A 24 5.24 -2.43 15.09
C PHE A 24 5.06 -2.35 16.60
N PRO A 25 4.06 -3.04 17.20
CA PRO A 25 3.87 -3.10 18.65
C PRO A 25 4.87 -4.03 19.35
N TYR A 26 5.91 -4.50 18.66
CA TYR A 26 6.94 -5.39 19.15
C TYR A 26 8.28 -5.13 18.46
N ALA A 27 9.37 -5.55 19.10
CA ALA A 27 10.68 -5.64 18.46
C ALA A 27 10.77 -6.93 17.64
N PRO A 28 11.66 -7.00 16.63
CA PRO A 28 11.89 -8.26 15.91
C PRO A 28 12.44 -9.32 16.88
N ASP A 29 12.22 -10.59 16.54
CA ASP A 29 12.80 -11.72 17.28
C ASP A 29 14.34 -11.60 17.31
N GLU A 30 14.94 -12.09 18.39
CA GLU A 30 16.40 -12.05 18.56
C GLU A 30 17.12 -12.73 17.38
N GLY A 31 18.06 -11.98 16.78
CA GLY A 31 18.85 -12.46 15.65
C GLY A 31 18.18 -12.38 14.30
N VAL A 32 16.94 -11.90 14.21
CA VAL A 32 16.27 -11.64 12.92
C VAL A 32 16.74 -10.31 12.37
N THR A 33 17.51 -10.37 11.29
CA THR A 33 18.04 -9.19 10.55
C THR A 33 17.39 -9.02 9.18
N GLU A 34 16.63 -10.02 8.74
CA GLU A 34 15.90 -10.01 7.47
C GLU A 34 14.66 -10.91 7.55
N PHE A 35 13.65 -10.62 6.77
CA PHE A 35 12.45 -11.42 6.70
C PHE A 35 11.81 -11.41 5.31
N LEU A 36 11.05 -12.45 5.01
CA LEU A 36 10.15 -12.51 3.86
C LEU A 36 8.92 -11.66 4.16
N MET A 37 8.73 -10.59 3.42
CA MET A 37 7.56 -9.73 3.53
C MET A 37 6.38 -10.35 2.81
N VAL A 38 5.28 -10.48 3.52
CA VAL A 38 3.99 -10.95 3.01
C VAL A 38 2.98 -9.81 3.16
N SER A 39 2.27 -9.47 2.09
CA SER A 39 1.21 -8.46 2.18
C SER A 39 0.03 -8.95 3.02
N GLY A 40 -0.59 -8.06 3.78
CA GLY A 40 -1.82 -8.37 4.51
C GLY A 40 -2.95 -8.80 3.58
N LYS A 41 -3.90 -9.59 4.10
CA LYS A 41 -5.12 -9.99 3.36
C LYS A 41 -6.15 -8.87 3.24
N GLU A 42 -6.06 -7.90 4.13
CA GLU A 42 -6.91 -6.70 4.15
C GLU A 42 -6.01 -5.46 4.13
N PRO A 43 -6.41 -4.40 3.42
CA PRO A 43 -5.68 -3.15 3.41
C PRO A 43 -5.86 -2.41 4.74
N LEU A 44 -5.00 -1.43 4.98
CA LEU A 44 -5.25 -0.45 6.03
C LEU A 44 -6.54 0.32 5.73
N PRO A 45 -7.38 0.58 6.74
CA PRO A 45 -8.55 1.42 6.58
C PRO A 45 -8.18 2.80 6.01
N ASP A 46 -9.00 3.30 5.10
CA ASP A 46 -8.88 4.63 4.50
C ASP A 46 -7.61 4.87 3.66
N GLU A 47 -6.79 3.83 3.44
CA GLU A 47 -5.60 3.91 2.60
C GLU A 47 -5.86 3.33 1.21
N TYR A 48 -5.33 4.03 0.18
CA TYR A 48 -5.44 3.56 -1.19
C TYR A 48 -4.64 2.27 -1.40
N SER A 49 -5.32 1.23 -1.82
CA SER A 49 -4.70 -0.10 -2.01
C SER A 49 -5.25 -0.86 -3.21
N LEU A 50 -6.01 -0.17 -4.08
CA LEU A 50 -6.58 -0.79 -5.28
C LEU A 50 -5.47 -1.26 -6.22
N GLY A 51 -5.60 -2.48 -6.73
CA GLY A 51 -4.60 -3.08 -7.58
C GLY A 51 -3.37 -3.66 -6.88
N LEU A 52 -3.25 -3.50 -5.57
CA LEU A 52 -2.17 -4.13 -4.81
C LEU A 52 -2.51 -5.59 -4.48
N ALA A 53 -1.50 -6.47 -4.59
CA ALA A 53 -1.68 -7.88 -4.26
C ALA A 53 -1.82 -8.07 -2.74
N MET A 54 -2.89 -8.73 -2.30
CA MET A 54 -3.21 -9.01 -0.91
C MET A 54 -2.98 -10.49 -0.58
N GLY A 55 -2.29 -10.79 0.54
CA GLY A 55 -2.02 -12.15 0.98
C GLY A 55 -0.93 -12.86 0.16
N TYR A 56 -0.01 -12.13 -0.42
CA TYR A 56 1.09 -12.67 -1.25
C TYR A 56 2.45 -12.31 -0.67
N GLN A 57 3.42 -13.20 -0.85
CA GLN A 57 4.83 -12.85 -0.65
C GLN A 57 5.26 -11.82 -1.71
N LEU A 58 6.03 -10.82 -1.29
CA LEU A 58 6.46 -9.71 -2.13
C LEU A 58 7.98 -9.68 -2.31
N GLY A 59 8.73 -9.88 -1.24
CA GLY A 59 10.18 -9.79 -1.27
C GLY A 59 10.84 -10.04 0.06
N ILE A 60 12.16 -10.07 0.06
CA ILE A 60 12.99 -10.12 1.26
C ILE A 60 13.38 -8.70 1.64
N VAL A 61 13.22 -8.40 2.91
CA VAL A 61 13.49 -7.07 3.49
C VAL A 61 14.52 -7.20 4.59
N THR A 62 15.51 -6.32 4.59
CA THR A 62 16.53 -6.21 5.64
C THR A 62 16.06 -5.23 6.72
N ILE A 63 16.32 -5.56 7.98
CA ILE A 63 16.12 -4.67 9.12
C ILE A 63 17.47 -4.00 9.43
N ASN A 64 17.58 -2.70 9.16
CA ASN A 64 18.81 -1.94 9.36
C ASN A 64 18.94 -1.46 10.81
N GLN A 65 17.83 -0.96 11.38
CA GLN A 65 17.79 -0.42 12.73
C GLN A 65 16.42 -0.64 13.35
N VAL A 66 16.39 -0.76 14.68
CA VAL A 66 15.16 -0.80 15.48
C VAL A 66 15.27 0.20 16.62
N SER A 67 14.28 1.05 16.77
CA SER A 67 14.19 2.04 17.85
C SER A 67 12.82 2.01 18.52
N LYS A 68 12.75 2.43 19.78
CA LYS A 68 11.45 2.61 20.47
C LYS A 68 10.84 3.94 20.06
N LEU A 69 9.58 3.92 19.65
CA LEU A 69 8.84 5.15 19.43
C LEU A 69 8.63 5.90 20.74
N ARG A 70 9.00 7.19 20.77
CA ARG A 70 8.88 8.02 21.97
C ARG A 70 7.45 8.43 22.25
N ASP A 71 6.71 8.73 21.18
CA ASP A 71 5.37 9.30 21.25
C ASP A 71 4.26 8.25 21.34
N VAL A 72 4.59 6.97 21.06
CA VAL A 72 3.66 5.84 21.14
C VAL A 72 4.27 4.74 22.01
N PRO A 73 4.01 4.76 23.32
CA PRO A 73 4.57 3.75 24.22
C PRO A 73 4.20 2.32 23.81
N GLY A 74 5.19 1.44 23.79
CA GLY A 74 5.00 0.03 23.43
C GLY A 74 5.21 -0.26 21.94
N PHE A 75 5.41 0.78 21.11
CA PHE A 75 5.72 0.61 19.69
C PHE A 75 7.21 0.78 19.40
N TYR A 76 7.63 0.08 18.36
CA TYR A 76 8.98 0.11 17.81
C TYR A 76 8.90 0.55 16.36
N GLU A 77 9.87 1.38 15.98
CA GLU A 77 10.11 1.77 14.59
C GLU A 77 11.25 0.93 14.05
N TRP A 78 11.00 0.26 12.94
CA TRP A 78 12.00 -0.54 12.24
C TRP A 78 12.39 0.20 10.97
N GLU A 79 13.66 0.51 10.86
CA GLU A 79 14.25 0.98 9.62
C GLU A 79 14.54 -0.24 8.74
N VAL A 80 13.90 -0.28 7.57
CA VAL A 80 13.93 -1.43 6.67
C VAL A 80 14.34 -1.03 5.26
N ALA A 81 14.87 -1.98 4.51
CA ALA A 81 15.19 -1.79 3.10
C ALA A 81 14.85 -3.05 2.30
N PRO A 82 14.32 -2.92 1.07
CA PRO A 82 14.14 -4.07 0.20
C PRO A 82 15.49 -4.65 -0.19
N LYS A 83 15.61 -5.97 -0.14
CA LYS A 83 16.84 -6.70 -0.48
C LYS A 83 16.68 -7.48 -1.78
N MET A 84 15.55 -8.16 -1.93
CA MET A 84 15.31 -9.09 -3.03
C MET A 84 13.82 -9.20 -3.33
N LEU A 85 13.46 -9.29 -4.59
CA LEU A 85 12.10 -9.68 -5.00
C LEU A 85 11.96 -11.20 -4.94
N VAL A 86 10.75 -11.66 -4.69
CA VAL A 86 10.39 -13.08 -4.78
C VAL A 86 9.19 -13.25 -5.70
N ALA A 87 9.09 -14.37 -6.39
CA ALA A 87 7.96 -14.64 -7.25
C ALA A 87 6.64 -14.60 -6.44
N PRO A 88 5.59 -13.92 -6.93
CA PRO A 88 4.34 -13.79 -6.20
C PRO A 88 3.69 -15.16 -5.93
N LYS A 89 3.54 -15.52 -4.66
CA LYS A 89 2.89 -16.73 -4.21
C LYS A 89 1.97 -16.41 -3.04
N ALA A 90 0.75 -16.93 -3.09
CA ALA A 90 -0.21 -16.76 -2.00
C ALA A 90 0.33 -17.40 -0.71
N MET A 91 0.27 -16.67 0.38
CA MET A 91 0.72 -17.09 1.70
C MET A 91 -0.40 -16.97 2.71
N ASP A 92 -0.57 -18.02 3.53
CA ASP A 92 -1.50 -18.02 4.65
C ASP A 92 -0.72 -18.20 5.95
N ILE A 93 -0.23 -17.09 6.49
CA ILE A 93 0.52 -17.04 7.73
C ILE A 93 -0.24 -16.23 8.79
N ALA A 94 0.05 -16.48 10.05
CA ALA A 94 -0.57 -15.74 11.15
C ALA A 94 -0.09 -14.28 11.15
N PRO A 95 -0.97 -13.29 11.42
CA PRO A 95 -0.57 -11.89 11.56
C PRO A 95 0.23 -11.69 12.86
N ASP A 96 0.92 -10.56 12.94
CA ASP A 96 1.63 -10.05 14.13
C ASP A 96 2.68 -11.00 14.75
N THR A 97 3.19 -11.93 13.97
CA THR A 97 4.20 -12.88 14.42
C THR A 97 5.08 -13.34 13.27
N PHE A 98 6.35 -13.61 13.60
CA PHE A 98 7.25 -14.25 12.66
C PHE A 98 6.92 -15.73 12.49
N VAL A 99 6.82 -16.18 11.25
CA VAL A 99 6.58 -17.57 10.88
C VAL A 99 7.79 -18.13 10.14
N ASP A 100 8.20 -19.36 10.47
CA ASP A 100 9.28 -20.02 9.76
C ASP A 100 8.82 -20.49 8.37
N VAL A 101 9.56 -20.09 7.33
CA VAL A 101 9.31 -20.46 5.94
C VAL A 101 10.52 -21.22 5.40
N ALA A 102 10.27 -22.34 4.74
CA ALA A 102 11.34 -23.10 4.08
C ALA A 102 11.85 -22.34 2.83
N PRO A 103 13.14 -22.47 2.47
CA PRO A 103 13.68 -21.84 1.26
C PRO A 103 12.95 -22.22 -0.04
N THR A 104 12.33 -23.39 -0.10
CA THR A 104 11.55 -23.87 -1.24
C THR A 104 10.16 -23.23 -1.33
N ASP A 105 9.72 -22.49 -0.31
CA ASP A 105 8.41 -21.82 -0.28
C ASP A 105 8.39 -20.50 -1.07
N TYR A 106 9.55 -20.03 -1.54
CA TYR A 106 9.66 -18.84 -2.35
C TYR A 106 10.71 -19.02 -3.46
N GLU A 107 10.50 -18.29 -4.56
CA GLU A 107 11.48 -18.15 -5.65
C GLU A 107 12.12 -16.77 -5.55
N GLU A 108 13.44 -16.73 -5.62
CA GLU A 108 14.22 -15.50 -5.54
C GLU A 108 14.42 -14.90 -6.94
N LEU A 109 14.12 -13.61 -7.07
CA LEU A 109 14.52 -12.79 -8.22
C LEU A 109 15.52 -11.76 -7.71
N GLU A 110 16.70 -11.76 -8.32
CA GLU A 110 17.74 -10.80 -7.96
C GLU A 110 17.25 -9.37 -8.23
N LEU A 111 17.23 -8.55 -7.18
CA LEU A 111 16.99 -7.12 -7.32
C LEU A 111 18.28 -6.49 -7.87
N GLU A 112 18.24 -6.09 -9.11
CA GLU A 112 19.15 -5.04 -9.56
C GLU A 112 18.76 -3.76 -8.81
N THR A 113 19.42 -3.51 -7.68
CA THR A 113 19.12 -2.39 -6.77
C THR A 113 19.04 -1.05 -7.50
N ILE A 114 19.83 -0.89 -8.56
CA ILE A 114 19.83 0.27 -9.45
C ILE A 114 18.52 0.34 -10.26
N GLY A 115 17.98 -0.79 -10.70
CA GLY A 115 16.74 -0.85 -11.49
C GLY A 115 15.50 -0.44 -10.73
N LEU A 116 15.37 -0.82 -9.45
CA LEU A 116 14.19 -0.47 -8.65
C LEU A 116 14.12 1.03 -8.35
N PHE A 117 15.25 1.64 -7.96
CA PHE A 117 15.32 3.09 -7.74
C PHE A 117 15.17 3.89 -9.04
N ALA A 118 15.69 3.39 -10.16
CA ALA A 118 15.49 4.01 -11.47
C ALA A 118 14.03 3.94 -11.91
N TRP A 119 13.31 2.88 -11.57
CA TRP A 119 11.87 2.76 -11.88
C TRP A 119 11.02 3.78 -11.12
N ILE A 120 11.32 4.01 -9.86
CA ILE A 120 10.64 5.03 -9.04
C ILE A 120 10.91 6.44 -9.60
N ALA A 121 12.14 6.69 -10.06
CA ALA A 121 12.56 7.99 -10.57
C ALA A 121 12.16 8.22 -12.05
N GLU A 122 12.22 7.16 -12.87
CA GLU A 122 11.96 7.19 -14.30
C GLU A 122 11.19 5.93 -14.73
N PRO A 123 9.85 5.93 -14.66
CA PRO A 123 9.02 4.75 -14.88
C PRO A 123 9.08 4.15 -16.29
N HIS A 124 9.93 4.66 -17.17
CA HIS A 124 10.16 4.17 -18.53
C HIS A 124 11.62 3.79 -18.81
N ALA A 125 12.49 3.79 -17.79
CA ALA A 125 13.84 3.28 -17.94
C ALA A 125 13.81 1.76 -18.18
N ASP A 126 14.76 1.25 -18.97
CA ASP A 126 14.82 -0.16 -19.40
C ASP A 126 14.86 -1.11 -18.19
N PHE A 127 13.72 -1.68 -17.88
CA PHE A 127 13.58 -2.75 -16.90
C PHE A 127 14.13 -4.05 -17.45
N SER A 128 14.78 -4.83 -16.58
CA SER A 128 14.96 -6.24 -16.92
C SER A 128 13.60 -6.89 -17.17
N GLU A 129 13.51 -7.75 -18.15
CA GLU A 129 12.30 -8.49 -18.52
C GLU A 129 11.67 -9.20 -17.30
N ALA A 130 12.52 -9.72 -16.40
CA ALA A 130 12.10 -10.38 -15.16
C ALA A 130 11.41 -9.43 -14.16
N LEU A 131 11.91 -8.20 -14.02
CA LEU A 131 11.32 -7.20 -13.12
C LEU A 131 9.97 -6.71 -13.65
N GLN A 132 9.86 -6.49 -14.97
CA GLN A 132 8.59 -6.13 -15.60
C GLN A 132 7.57 -7.26 -15.45
N ALA A 133 7.96 -8.50 -15.71
CA ALA A 133 7.07 -9.66 -15.55
C ALA A 133 6.59 -9.82 -14.09
N HIS A 134 7.45 -9.53 -13.12
CA HIS A 134 7.09 -9.54 -11.69
C HIS A 134 6.06 -8.45 -11.36
N ALA A 135 6.28 -7.22 -11.82
CA ALA A 135 5.35 -6.11 -11.63
C ALA A 135 3.99 -6.42 -12.28
N ASP A 136 3.99 -6.90 -13.51
CA ASP A 136 2.77 -7.28 -14.23
C ASP A 136 2.00 -8.41 -13.51
N ALA A 137 2.71 -9.38 -12.94
CA ALA A 137 2.11 -10.46 -12.16
C ALA A 137 1.43 -9.93 -10.88
N LEU A 138 2.07 -9.04 -10.14
CA LEU A 138 1.48 -8.41 -8.95
C LEU A 138 0.25 -7.56 -9.31
N ILE A 139 0.32 -6.74 -10.36
CA ILE A 139 -0.80 -5.94 -10.84
C ILE A 139 -1.97 -6.84 -11.28
N ALA A 140 -1.70 -7.93 -11.99
CA ALA A 140 -2.72 -8.88 -12.41
C ALA A 140 -3.42 -9.58 -11.22
N ILE A 141 -2.68 -9.86 -10.15
CA ILE A 141 -3.22 -10.41 -8.90
C ILE A 141 -4.10 -9.37 -8.21
N GLY A 142 -3.55 -8.19 -7.95
CA GLY A 142 -4.24 -7.11 -7.25
C GLY A 142 -5.51 -6.66 -7.97
N SER A 143 -5.46 -6.53 -9.30
CA SER A 143 -6.63 -6.17 -10.12
C SER A 143 -7.78 -7.17 -9.98
N LYS A 144 -7.51 -8.46 -9.83
CA LYS A 144 -8.54 -9.49 -9.59
C LYS A 144 -9.14 -9.42 -8.18
N GLN A 145 -8.36 -8.90 -7.23
CA GLN A 145 -8.77 -8.78 -5.82
C GLN A 145 -9.55 -7.50 -5.52
N MET A 146 -9.51 -6.50 -6.42
CA MET A 146 -10.29 -5.28 -6.27
C MET A 146 -11.80 -5.56 -6.15
N PRO A 147 -12.57 -4.70 -5.46
CA PRO A 147 -14.03 -4.72 -5.50
C PRO A 147 -14.58 -4.66 -6.93
N ALA A 148 -15.72 -5.31 -7.17
CA ALA A 148 -16.31 -5.46 -8.51
C ALA A 148 -16.48 -4.11 -9.25
N LYS A 149 -16.92 -3.08 -8.54
CA LYS A 149 -17.08 -1.71 -9.05
C LYS A 149 -15.82 -1.22 -9.79
N TYR A 150 -14.67 -1.28 -9.13
CA TYR A 150 -13.41 -0.77 -9.69
C TYR A 150 -12.86 -1.67 -10.79
N ARG A 151 -13.05 -2.98 -10.69
CA ARG A 151 -12.71 -3.92 -11.78
C ARG A 151 -13.49 -3.63 -13.06
N GLU A 152 -14.78 -3.31 -12.94
CA GLU A 152 -15.63 -2.95 -14.07
C GLU A 152 -15.20 -1.62 -14.70
N ILE A 153 -14.82 -0.63 -13.89
CA ILE A 153 -14.28 0.64 -14.38
C ILE A 153 -12.99 0.36 -15.17
N LEU A 154 -12.04 -0.35 -14.58
CA LEU A 154 -10.77 -0.68 -15.23
C LEU A 154 -10.99 -1.48 -16.54
N ALA A 155 -11.88 -2.47 -16.52
CA ALA A 155 -12.19 -3.28 -17.71
C ALA A 155 -12.84 -2.45 -18.84
N ARG A 156 -13.65 -1.47 -18.49
CA ARG A 156 -14.34 -0.61 -19.47
C ARG A 156 -13.43 0.47 -20.05
N THR A 157 -12.60 1.09 -19.22
CA THR A 157 -11.82 2.28 -19.59
C THR A 157 -10.37 1.96 -19.92
N GLY A 158 -9.81 0.89 -19.35
CA GLY A 158 -8.38 0.59 -19.39
C GLY A 158 -7.52 1.60 -18.60
N SER A 159 -8.15 2.47 -17.79
CA SER A 159 -7.50 3.60 -17.14
C SER A 159 -7.49 3.45 -15.62
N TRP A 160 -6.33 3.43 -15.04
CA TRP A 160 -6.16 3.50 -13.59
C TRP A 160 -6.59 4.87 -13.03
N GLN A 161 -6.43 5.95 -13.77
CA GLN A 161 -6.89 7.28 -13.37
C GLN A 161 -8.40 7.33 -13.13
N GLU A 162 -9.19 6.61 -13.95
CA GLU A 162 -10.64 6.49 -13.76
C GLU A 162 -10.98 5.65 -12.50
N VAL A 163 -10.16 4.67 -12.18
CA VAL A 163 -10.29 3.87 -10.95
C VAL A 163 -9.99 4.73 -9.73
N ASP A 164 -8.90 5.49 -9.76
CA ASP A 164 -8.47 6.38 -8.69
C ASP A 164 -9.54 7.46 -8.43
N ALA A 165 -10.03 8.12 -9.47
CA ALA A 165 -11.09 9.12 -9.35
C ALA A 165 -12.37 8.53 -8.71
N ALA A 166 -12.77 7.31 -9.11
CA ALA A 166 -13.94 6.66 -8.54
C ALA A 166 -13.73 6.28 -7.06
N TRP A 167 -12.50 5.94 -6.65
CA TRP A 167 -12.18 5.65 -5.27
C TRP A 167 -12.19 6.93 -4.42
N GLU A 168 -11.62 8.02 -4.92
CA GLU A 168 -11.66 9.33 -4.26
C GLU A 168 -13.09 9.82 -4.03
N ASP A 169 -13.97 9.67 -5.03
CA ASP A 169 -15.39 9.99 -4.91
C ASP A 169 -16.07 9.15 -3.81
N ASP A 170 -15.80 7.84 -3.77
CA ASP A 170 -16.37 6.96 -2.73
C ASP A 170 -15.87 7.34 -1.33
N GLN A 171 -14.58 7.67 -1.18
CA GLN A 171 -14.02 8.12 0.09
C GLN A 171 -14.63 9.46 0.53
N PHE A 172 -14.89 10.34 -0.40
CA PHE A 172 -15.54 11.61 -0.13
C PHE A 172 -16.99 11.42 0.33
N GLU A 173 -17.76 10.58 -0.36
CA GLU A 173 -19.13 10.24 0.02
C GLU A 173 -19.17 9.56 1.39
N HIS A 174 -18.27 8.62 1.66
CA HIS A 174 -18.19 7.92 2.95
C HIS A 174 -17.90 8.90 4.10
N ARG A 175 -16.93 9.78 3.93
CA ARG A 175 -16.59 10.80 4.95
C ARG A 175 -17.74 11.78 5.18
N ASN A 176 -18.43 12.22 4.13
CA ASN A 176 -19.59 13.10 4.27
C ASN A 176 -20.75 12.42 4.99
N HIS A 177 -21.04 11.16 4.66
CA HIS A 177 -22.09 10.41 5.34
C HIS A 177 -21.79 10.28 6.84
N HIS A 178 -20.57 9.91 7.20
CA HIS A 178 -20.13 9.82 8.59
C HIS A 178 -20.23 11.17 9.33
N MET A 179 -19.87 12.28 8.67
CA MET A 179 -19.97 13.62 9.25
C MET A 179 -21.43 14.03 9.50
N LEU A 180 -22.34 13.71 8.59
CA LEU A 180 -23.77 13.97 8.74
C LEU A 180 -24.39 13.17 9.89
N GLU A 181 -24.04 11.90 10.05
CA GLU A 181 -24.49 11.06 11.15
C GLU A 181 -24.07 11.61 12.53
N HIS A 182 -22.91 12.25 12.61
CA HIS A 182 -22.40 12.88 13.84
C HIS A 182 -22.79 14.35 14.00
N GLY A 183 -23.70 14.86 13.16
CA GLY A 183 -24.21 16.24 13.26
C GLY A 183 -23.20 17.31 12.89
N ILE A 184 -22.15 16.96 12.15
CA ILE A 184 -21.17 17.90 11.59
C ILE A 184 -21.76 18.46 10.29
N PRO A 185 -21.75 19.80 10.07
CA PRO A 185 -22.32 20.37 8.86
C PRO A 185 -21.57 19.89 7.60
N GLU A 186 -22.38 19.59 6.56
CA GLU A 186 -21.87 19.16 5.25
C GLU A 186 -20.86 20.17 4.69
N ILE A 187 -19.66 19.71 4.39
CA ILE A 187 -18.65 20.48 3.68
C ILE A 187 -18.82 20.20 2.19
N ASN A 188 -19.48 21.09 1.47
CA ASN A 188 -19.58 20.99 0.01
C ASN A 188 -18.25 21.39 -0.62
N PHE A 189 -17.42 20.43 -0.96
CA PHE A 189 -16.33 20.63 -1.90
C PHE A 189 -16.94 20.59 -3.30
N GLY A 190 -17.00 21.75 -3.96
CA GLY A 190 -17.48 21.78 -5.35
C GLY A 190 -16.60 20.88 -6.22
N HIS A 191 -17.21 19.88 -6.84
CA HIS A 191 -16.55 19.08 -7.86
C HIS A 191 -16.22 19.97 -9.05
N THR A 192 -14.99 20.38 -9.18
CA THR A 192 -14.45 20.90 -10.43
C THR A 192 -13.48 19.88 -10.98
N HIS A 193 -13.92 19.13 -11.98
CA HIS A 193 -13.04 18.39 -12.89
C HIS A 193 -12.23 19.40 -13.75
N ALA A 194 -11.33 20.13 -13.12
CA ALA A 194 -10.39 20.97 -13.82
C ALA A 194 -9.05 20.90 -13.13
N HIS A 195 -8.07 20.36 -13.80
CA HIS A 195 -6.67 20.63 -13.52
C HIS A 195 -6.50 22.13 -13.33
N ASP A 196 -5.95 22.55 -12.20
CA ASP A 196 -5.46 23.90 -11.85
C ASP A 196 -6.26 24.78 -10.88
N ASP A 197 -7.34 24.35 -10.23
CA ASP A 197 -7.99 25.23 -9.25
C ASP A 197 -7.79 24.76 -7.80
N VAL A 198 -7.15 25.62 -7.03
CA VAL A 198 -7.06 25.55 -5.56
C VAL A 198 -8.48 25.46 -4.99
N PRO A 199 -8.80 24.46 -4.14
CA PRO A 199 -10.14 24.34 -3.58
C PRO A 199 -10.54 25.58 -2.78
N THR A 200 -11.55 26.29 -3.26
CA THR A 200 -12.16 27.42 -2.54
C THR A 200 -13.23 26.90 -1.58
N PHE A 201 -12.97 27.00 -0.29
CA PHE A 201 -13.91 26.69 0.75
C PHE A 201 -15.01 27.75 0.82
N LYS A 202 -16.27 27.39 0.59
CA LYS A 202 -17.41 28.24 0.89
C LYS A 202 -18.10 27.75 2.16
N LEU A 203 -17.87 28.43 3.28
CA LEU A 203 -18.67 28.26 4.49
C LEU A 203 -20.06 28.89 4.24
N LYS A 204 -21.13 28.10 4.22
CA LYS A 204 -22.48 28.62 4.32
C LYS A 204 -22.69 29.13 5.74
N SER A 205 -22.83 30.44 5.91
CA SER A 205 -23.23 31.02 7.18
C SER A 205 -24.71 30.74 7.45
N LYS A 206 -25.05 30.42 8.70
CA LYS A 206 -26.40 30.09 9.19
C LYS A 206 -27.38 31.28 9.18
N HIS A 207 -27.11 32.37 8.47
CA HIS A 207 -27.81 33.65 8.58
C HIS A 207 -28.60 34.10 7.33
N ASP A 208 -28.82 33.23 6.36
CA ASP A 208 -29.69 33.59 5.23
C ASP A 208 -30.98 32.80 5.23
N SER A 209 -31.78 32.99 6.33
CA SER A 209 -33.17 32.61 6.36
C SER A 209 -33.94 33.69 7.15
N GLU A 210 -34.33 34.75 6.45
CA GLU A 210 -35.52 35.56 6.68
C GLU A 210 -36.26 35.75 5.36
#